data_110c92b099fc312326ae567179a0eece
#
_entry.id   110c92b099fc312326ae567179a0eece
#
_cell.length_a   1.000
_cell.length_b   1.000
_cell.length_c   1.000
_cell.angle_alpha   90.00
_cell.angle_beta   90.00
_cell.angle_gamma   90.00
#
_symmetry.space_group_name_H-M   'P 1'
#
loop_
_entity.id
_entity.type
_entity.pdbx_description
1 polymer ?
#
loop_
_entity_poly.entity_id
_entity_poly.type
_entity_poly.pdbx_seq_one_letter_code
_entity_poly.pdbx_strand_id
1 'polypeptide(L)'
;MKNTEELKNLLYKNETVADAAPDAIAAAQDFCEGYKTFLDNAKTEREATAYSEELLTAAGYQKFVPGTNYAPGTKVYTINREKCVLAATIGTKNLEEGFHLNIAHIDSPRLDLRPVPVFEKTGIGYLRTHYYGGVRKYQWPTIPLALHGVIYRADGTRVNVCIGEKDDDPVFCITDLLPHLGAKQSAKTLAEGITAEDLNVIIASLPIEDKDAEQRVKLNVLGMLNEAYGITERDFTRAEIEVVPAYKARDIGLDRAMIGAYGHDDRVDAYPALMAEIGTKNPAYTSVCVLTDKEETGSDGVTGLNSMYTFHFLQQLCAGQGADYITACKAAKCLSADVTAAYDPTFADAFEPDNGTYAGRGVAIYKYTGSRGKSGTSDASAELVSYLTGLMDANSVVWQIGEMGKLDLGGGGTVAKYVANQDIDTIDIGVPVLSMHSPFEIVSKADVYMAYLTFKAFCEDAE
;
A
#
# COMPACT_ATOMS: atom_id res chain seq x y z
N MET A 1 -37.65 23.17 26.31
CA MET A 1 -37.27 22.55 25.04
C MET A 1 -35.93 23.17 24.66
N LYS A 2 -35.00 22.38 24.16
CA LYS A 2 -33.74 22.88 23.62
C LYS A 2 -34.00 23.82 22.43
N ASN A 3 -33.23 24.89 22.29
CA ASN A 3 -33.35 25.77 21.14
C ASN A 3 -32.71 25.12 19.89
N THR A 4 -32.91 25.70 18.72
CA THR A 4 -32.40 25.13 17.43
C THR A 4 -30.90 24.97 17.43
N GLU A 5 -30.13 25.90 18.00
CA GLU A 5 -28.66 25.81 18.07
C GLU A 5 -28.21 24.68 19.01
N GLU A 6 -28.87 24.50 20.14
CA GLU A 6 -28.61 23.34 21.03
C GLU A 6 -28.92 22.01 20.32
N LEU A 7 -29.93 21.96 19.47
CA LEU A 7 -30.27 20.76 18.69
C LEU A 7 -29.25 20.50 17.57
N LYS A 8 -28.77 21.53 16.88
CA LYS A 8 -27.71 21.39 15.87
C LYS A 8 -26.41 20.81 16.45
N ASN A 9 -26.09 21.07 17.72
CA ASN A 9 -24.93 20.50 18.41
C ASN A 9 -25.07 18.99 18.69
N LEU A 10 -26.23 18.39 18.42
CA LEU A 10 -26.45 16.94 18.56
C LEU A 10 -26.15 16.21 17.21
N LEU A 11 -25.94 16.95 16.12
CA LEU A 11 -25.64 16.36 14.83
C LEU A 11 -24.18 15.89 14.79
N TYR A 12 -23.94 14.75 14.16
CA TYR A 12 -22.61 14.35 13.74
C TYR A 12 -22.09 15.37 12.74
N LYS A 13 -20.90 15.92 13.00
CA LYS A 13 -20.25 16.89 12.12
C LYS A 13 -19.06 16.22 11.47
N ASN A 14 -19.07 16.20 10.15
CA ASN A 14 -17.97 15.75 9.34
C ASN A 14 -17.30 16.98 8.71
N GLU A 15 -16.44 17.66 9.49
CA GLU A 15 -15.78 18.90 9.10
C GLU A 15 -14.52 18.62 8.24
N THR A 16 -14.14 19.58 7.39
CA THR A 16 -12.87 19.46 6.66
C THR A 16 -11.69 19.70 7.59
N VAL A 17 -10.53 19.12 7.28
CA VAL A 17 -9.30 19.41 8.04
C VAL A 17 -8.96 20.89 8.00
N ALA A 18 -9.23 21.56 6.86
CA ALA A 18 -9.01 22.99 6.70
C ALA A 18 -9.85 23.85 7.66
N ASP A 19 -11.06 23.39 8.02
CA ASP A 19 -11.94 24.11 8.96
C ASP A 19 -11.65 23.72 10.42
N ALA A 20 -11.45 22.42 10.69
CA ALA A 20 -11.28 21.89 12.04
C ALA A 20 -9.85 22.05 12.59
N ALA A 21 -8.84 21.95 11.71
CA ALA A 21 -7.41 22.04 12.09
C ALA A 21 -6.61 22.85 11.05
N PRO A 22 -6.89 24.14 10.83
CA PRO A 22 -6.26 24.93 9.76
C PRO A 22 -4.72 25.00 9.89
N ASP A 23 -4.21 24.97 11.10
CA ASP A 23 -2.76 25.00 11.38
C ASP A 23 -2.03 23.72 10.90
N ALA A 24 -2.74 22.63 10.71
CA ALA A 24 -2.19 21.37 10.20
C ALA A 24 -1.91 21.40 8.69
N ILE A 25 -2.52 22.31 7.94
CA ILE A 25 -2.42 22.34 6.47
C ILE A 25 -0.97 22.58 6.00
N ALA A 26 -0.25 23.49 6.62
CA ALA A 26 1.16 23.76 6.27
C ALA A 26 2.04 22.53 6.60
N ALA A 27 1.84 21.92 7.76
CA ALA A 27 2.57 20.72 8.16
C ALA A 27 2.26 19.53 7.24
N ALA A 28 1.01 19.40 6.76
CA ALA A 28 0.60 18.39 5.78
C ALA A 28 1.33 18.57 4.44
N GLN A 29 1.49 19.82 3.97
CA GLN A 29 2.27 20.11 2.76
C GLN A 29 3.72 19.64 2.91
N ASP A 30 4.38 19.99 4.00
CA ASP A 30 5.78 19.63 4.27
C ASP A 30 5.95 18.11 4.45
N PHE A 31 5.10 17.46 5.23
CA PHE A 31 5.13 16.01 5.45
C PHE A 31 4.99 15.23 4.13
N CYS A 32 4.11 15.68 3.26
CA CYS A 32 3.83 15.02 1.99
C CYS A 32 4.95 15.15 0.95
N GLU A 33 5.95 16.04 1.11
CA GLU A 33 7.15 16.02 0.27
C GLU A 33 7.97 14.74 0.50
N GLY A 34 8.09 14.32 1.76
CA GLY A 34 8.69 13.03 2.11
C GLY A 34 7.88 11.84 1.58
N TYR A 35 6.56 11.93 1.66
CA TYR A 35 5.66 10.90 1.14
C TYR A 35 5.77 10.74 -0.39
N LYS A 36 5.80 11.83 -1.15
CA LYS A 36 6.04 11.77 -2.61
C LYS A 36 7.39 11.12 -2.94
N THR A 37 8.42 11.45 -2.15
CA THR A 37 9.74 10.82 -2.30
C THR A 37 9.67 9.31 -2.02
N PHE A 38 8.91 8.88 -1.00
CA PHE A 38 8.68 7.47 -0.71
C PHE A 38 8.01 6.77 -1.91
N LEU A 39 6.91 7.31 -2.44
CA LEU A 39 6.21 6.75 -3.60
C LEU A 39 7.10 6.60 -4.84
N ASP A 40 7.97 7.59 -5.08
CA ASP A 40 8.89 7.58 -6.22
C ASP A 40 10.00 6.53 -6.11
N ASN A 41 10.34 6.10 -4.87
CA ASN A 41 11.38 5.10 -4.59
C ASN A 41 10.82 3.74 -4.18
N ALA A 42 9.51 3.58 -4.11
CA ALA A 42 8.84 2.41 -3.56
C ALA A 42 7.68 1.96 -4.45
N LYS A 43 7.93 1.72 -5.74
CA LYS A 43 6.89 1.30 -6.68
C LYS A 43 6.53 -0.18 -6.60
N THR A 44 7.40 -0.97 -5.97
CA THR A 44 7.17 -2.39 -5.71
C THR A 44 7.34 -2.69 -4.22
N GLU A 45 6.82 -3.82 -3.75
CA GLU A 45 6.96 -4.22 -2.34
C GLU A 45 8.44 -4.42 -1.94
N ARG A 46 9.30 -4.83 -2.90
CA ARG A 46 10.75 -4.95 -2.66
C ARG A 46 11.41 -3.60 -2.48
N GLU A 47 11.03 -2.64 -3.31
CA GLU A 47 11.57 -1.28 -3.23
C GLU A 47 11.04 -0.56 -1.98
N ALA A 48 9.76 -0.72 -1.66
CA ALA A 48 9.18 -0.22 -0.41
C ALA A 48 9.89 -0.78 0.83
N THR A 49 10.17 -2.07 0.84
CA THR A 49 10.95 -2.72 1.90
C THR A 49 12.37 -2.16 1.99
N ALA A 50 13.08 -2.04 0.86
CA ALA A 50 14.45 -1.56 0.82
C ALA A 50 14.55 -0.09 1.29
N TYR A 51 13.66 0.78 0.80
CA TYR A 51 13.64 2.18 1.18
C TYR A 51 13.23 2.37 2.66
N SER A 52 12.29 1.54 3.16
CA SER A 52 11.96 1.52 4.59
C SER A 52 13.13 1.09 5.46
N GLU A 53 13.93 0.09 5.03
CA GLU A 53 15.15 -0.33 5.74
C GLU A 53 16.19 0.80 5.80
N GLU A 54 16.34 1.58 4.72
CA GLU A 54 17.21 2.77 4.70
C GLU A 54 16.75 3.82 5.73
N LEU A 55 15.45 4.14 5.77
CA LEU A 55 14.87 5.09 6.73
C LEU A 55 15.04 4.63 8.18
N LEU A 56 14.76 3.34 8.46
CA LEU A 56 14.92 2.75 9.79
C LEU A 56 16.39 2.77 10.24
N THR A 57 17.31 2.40 9.36
CA THR A 57 18.75 2.40 9.66
C THR A 57 19.26 3.82 9.94
N ALA A 58 18.83 4.80 9.14
CA ALA A 58 19.14 6.21 9.35
C ALA A 58 18.60 6.74 10.69
N ALA A 59 17.45 6.20 11.15
CA ALA A 59 16.83 6.53 12.44
C ALA A 59 17.41 5.75 13.63
N GLY A 60 18.45 4.94 13.43
CA GLY A 60 19.17 4.23 14.49
C GLY A 60 18.55 2.89 14.89
N TYR A 61 17.69 2.29 14.08
CA TYR A 61 17.21 0.93 14.28
C TYR A 61 18.34 -0.08 14.04
N GLN A 62 18.41 -1.08 14.88
CA GLN A 62 19.33 -2.23 14.74
C GLN A 62 18.57 -3.49 14.37
N LYS A 63 19.25 -4.44 13.74
CA LYS A 63 18.63 -5.72 13.39
C LYS A 63 18.18 -6.47 14.64
N PHE A 64 16.95 -6.96 14.62
CA PHE A 64 16.38 -7.77 15.69
C PHE A 64 17.16 -9.09 15.85
N VAL A 65 17.49 -9.44 17.09
CA VAL A 65 18.13 -10.71 17.45
C VAL A 65 17.23 -11.46 18.42
N PRO A 66 16.66 -12.61 18.04
CA PRO A 66 15.78 -13.40 18.90
C PRO A 66 16.44 -13.74 20.25
N GLY A 67 15.62 -13.70 21.32
CA GLY A 67 16.08 -14.03 22.67
C GLY A 67 16.87 -12.91 23.37
N THR A 68 17.04 -11.76 22.74
CA THR A 68 17.69 -10.61 23.38
C THR A 68 16.69 -9.84 24.25
N ASN A 69 17.10 -9.52 25.48
CA ASN A 69 16.38 -8.59 26.34
C ASN A 69 16.85 -7.16 26.02
N TYR A 70 15.97 -6.37 25.41
CA TYR A 70 16.25 -5.00 25.01
C TYR A 70 15.81 -4.01 26.11
N ALA A 71 16.61 -2.98 26.35
CA ALA A 71 16.23 -1.90 27.25
C ALA A 71 15.09 -1.03 26.63
N PRO A 72 14.22 -0.39 27.45
CA PRO A 72 13.25 0.58 26.95
C PRO A 72 13.88 1.64 26.05
N GLY A 73 13.17 2.04 24.99
CA GLY A 73 13.63 2.96 23.95
C GLY A 73 14.56 2.35 22.90
N THR A 74 14.96 1.06 23.04
CA THR A 74 15.71 0.38 21.99
C THR A 74 14.86 0.19 20.74
N LYS A 75 15.43 0.50 19.58
CA LYS A 75 14.80 0.41 18.26
C LYS A 75 15.35 -0.81 17.50
N VAL A 76 14.47 -1.71 17.09
CA VAL A 76 14.85 -2.94 16.39
C VAL A 76 13.99 -3.17 15.14
N TYR A 77 14.54 -3.83 14.13
CA TYR A 77 13.81 -4.23 12.94
C TYR A 77 14.25 -5.57 12.39
N THR A 78 13.38 -6.16 11.59
CA THR A 78 13.69 -7.34 10.77
C THR A 78 12.97 -7.26 9.42
N ILE A 79 13.55 -7.92 8.42
CA ILE A 79 13.00 -7.98 7.06
C ILE A 79 12.62 -9.42 6.75
N ASN A 80 11.40 -9.63 6.24
CA ASN A 80 10.97 -10.93 5.77
C ASN A 80 11.07 -11.01 4.24
N ARG A 81 12.02 -11.80 3.73
CA ARG A 81 12.20 -12.12 2.30
C ARG A 81 12.29 -10.91 1.37
N GLU A 82 12.80 -9.79 1.88
CA GLU A 82 12.90 -8.51 1.14
C GLU A 82 11.54 -7.93 0.68
N LYS A 83 10.43 -8.32 1.30
CA LYS A 83 9.07 -7.93 0.91
C LYS A 83 8.19 -7.47 2.08
N CYS A 84 8.68 -7.57 3.31
CA CYS A 84 7.97 -7.11 4.48
C CYS A 84 8.96 -6.52 5.48
N VAL A 85 8.51 -5.50 6.22
CA VAL A 85 9.26 -4.83 7.28
C VAL A 85 8.54 -5.03 8.60
N LEU A 86 9.29 -5.36 9.65
CA LEU A 86 8.79 -5.36 11.02
C LEU A 86 9.76 -4.53 11.86
N ALA A 87 9.28 -3.46 12.44
CA ALA A 87 10.03 -2.56 13.30
C ALA A 87 9.38 -2.47 14.67
N ALA A 88 10.17 -2.27 15.71
CA ALA A 88 9.64 -2.06 17.06
C ALA A 88 10.51 -1.10 17.86
N THR A 89 9.86 -0.25 18.66
CA THR A 89 10.48 0.57 19.71
C THR A 89 10.03 0.06 21.06
N ILE A 90 10.96 -0.44 21.85
CA ILE A 90 10.69 -1.11 23.14
C ILE A 90 10.11 -0.11 24.16
N GLY A 91 8.97 -0.46 24.72
CA GLY A 91 8.28 0.34 25.74
C GLY A 91 8.89 0.21 27.13
N THR A 92 8.38 1.05 28.04
CA THR A 92 8.74 1.02 29.48
C THR A 92 7.90 0.04 30.29
N LYS A 93 6.67 -0.25 29.84
CA LYS A 93 5.77 -1.26 30.42
C LYS A 93 6.18 -2.67 29.99
N ASN A 94 5.78 -3.67 30.78
CA ASN A 94 5.97 -5.07 30.39
C ASN A 94 5.07 -5.38 29.18
N LEU A 95 5.57 -6.23 28.27
CA LEU A 95 4.76 -6.67 27.12
C LEU A 95 3.46 -7.40 27.51
N GLU A 96 3.39 -8.02 28.69
CA GLU A 96 2.14 -8.62 29.22
C GLU A 96 1.04 -7.59 29.55
N GLU A 97 1.40 -6.30 29.64
CA GLU A 97 0.45 -5.21 29.74
C GLU A 97 -0.11 -4.77 28.37
N GLY A 98 0.43 -5.34 27.28
CA GLY A 98 0.07 -5.09 25.90
C GLY A 98 1.19 -4.44 25.10
N PHE A 99 0.94 -4.31 23.79
CA PHE A 99 1.74 -3.56 22.84
C PHE A 99 0.83 -2.89 21.81
N HIS A 100 1.33 -1.85 21.17
CA HIS A 100 0.61 -1.13 20.11
C HIS A 100 1.14 -1.54 18.75
N LEU A 101 0.27 -2.08 17.91
CA LEU A 101 0.62 -2.64 16.60
C LEU A 101 -0.03 -1.82 15.48
N ASN A 102 0.78 -1.24 14.60
CA ASN A 102 0.35 -0.61 13.35
C ASN A 102 0.72 -1.52 12.18
N ILE A 103 -0.26 -1.88 11.35
CA ILE A 103 -0.03 -2.71 10.17
C ILE A 103 -0.59 -2.01 8.94
N ALA A 104 0.19 -1.98 7.85
CA ALA A 104 -0.19 -1.52 6.53
C ALA A 104 0.39 -2.45 5.48
N HIS A 105 -0.17 -2.49 4.26
CA HIS A 105 0.47 -3.26 3.19
C HIS A 105 1.28 -2.37 2.24
N ILE A 106 2.17 -2.98 1.47
CA ILE A 106 3.09 -2.28 0.56
C ILE A 106 3.08 -2.82 -0.87
N ASP A 107 2.35 -3.89 -1.13
CA ASP A 107 2.02 -4.32 -2.49
C ASP A 107 0.88 -3.45 -3.04
N SER A 108 0.75 -3.39 -4.36
CA SER A 108 -0.30 -2.62 -5.06
C SER A 108 -0.71 -3.34 -6.33
N PRO A 109 -1.94 -3.12 -6.84
CA PRO A 109 -2.38 -3.70 -8.10
C PRO A 109 -1.48 -3.31 -9.27
N ARG A 110 -1.05 -4.29 -10.07
CA ARG A 110 -0.06 -4.11 -11.13
C ARG A 110 -0.14 -5.19 -12.21
N LEU A 111 0.82 -5.18 -13.11
CA LEU A 111 1.04 -6.27 -14.05
C LEU A 111 2.38 -6.95 -13.75
N ASP A 112 2.40 -8.28 -13.71
CA ASP A 112 3.63 -9.06 -13.58
C ASP A 112 4.00 -9.70 -14.92
N LEU A 113 5.29 -9.88 -15.23
CA LEU A 113 5.70 -10.64 -16.40
C LEU A 113 5.39 -12.13 -16.20
N ARG A 114 4.91 -12.77 -17.27
CA ARG A 114 4.73 -14.24 -17.30
C ARG A 114 6.09 -14.94 -17.34
N PRO A 115 6.19 -16.23 -16.96
CA PRO A 115 7.48 -16.94 -16.91
C PRO A 115 8.22 -17.05 -18.25
N VAL A 116 7.53 -16.95 -19.40
CA VAL A 116 8.11 -16.85 -20.74
C VAL A 116 7.50 -15.63 -21.43
N PRO A 117 7.98 -14.41 -21.13
CA PRO A 117 7.28 -13.19 -21.51
C PRO A 117 7.57 -12.74 -22.93
N VAL A 118 8.81 -12.89 -23.42
CA VAL A 118 9.28 -12.27 -24.66
C VAL A 118 8.70 -12.98 -25.90
N PHE A 119 8.02 -12.24 -26.75
CA PHE A 119 7.60 -12.73 -28.06
C PHE A 119 7.66 -11.64 -29.12
N GLU A 120 7.69 -12.05 -30.37
CA GLU A 120 7.63 -11.17 -31.53
C GLU A 120 6.41 -11.49 -32.38
N LYS A 121 5.76 -10.46 -32.90
CA LYS A 121 4.70 -10.60 -33.89
C LYS A 121 4.74 -9.42 -34.85
N THR A 122 4.73 -9.71 -36.16
CA THR A 122 4.73 -8.68 -37.22
C THR A 122 5.85 -7.64 -37.09
N GLY A 123 7.04 -8.05 -36.63
CA GLY A 123 8.19 -7.15 -36.47
C GLY A 123 8.14 -6.25 -35.24
N ILE A 124 7.27 -6.54 -34.28
CA ILE A 124 7.22 -5.85 -32.99
C ILE A 124 7.48 -6.85 -31.88
N GLY A 125 8.37 -6.51 -30.96
CA GLY A 125 8.67 -7.26 -29.74
C GLY A 125 7.76 -6.86 -28.60
N TYR A 126 7.29 -7.84 -27.85
CA TYR A 126 6.34 -7.68 -26.75
C TYR A 126 6.76 -8.48 -25.53
N LEU A 127 6.26 -8.07 -24.35
CA LEU A 127 6.21 -8.86 -23.12
C LEU A 127 4.77 -9.25 -22.79
N ARG A 128 4.56 -10.54 -22.50
CA ARG A 128 3.29 -11.04 -21.93
C ARG A 128 3.22 -10.74 -20.46
N THR A 129 2.06 -10.28 -20.01
CA THR A 129 1.81 -10.00 -18.60
C THR A 129 0.72 -10.86 -18.01
N HIS A 130 0.64 -10.85 -16.69
CA HIS A 130 -0.47 -11.32 -15.87
C HIS A 130 -0.80 -10.21 -14.88
N TYR A 131 -2.06 -9.81 -14.76
CA TYR A 131 -2.41 -8.81 -13.76
C TYR A 131 -2.37 -9.40 -12.34
N TYR A 132 -2.03 -8.55 -11.37
CA TYR A 132 -1.94 -8.81 -9.95
C TYR A 132 -2.94 -7.90 -9.23
N GLY A 133 -3.75 -8.46 -8.31
CA GLY A 133 -4.79 -7.72 -7.58
C GLY A 133 -5.99 -7.32 -8.45
N GLY A 134 -6.76 -6.39 -7.94
CA GLY A 134 -8.02 -5.95 -8.52
C GLY A 134 -7.88 -4.84 -9.56
N VAL A 135 -7.39 -5.10 -10.77
CA VAL A 135 -7.21 -4.07 -11.81
C VAL A 135 -8.43 -3.89 -12.71
N ARG A 136 -8.72 -2.65 -13.10
CA ARG A 136 -9.58 -2.34 -14.24
C ARG A 136 -8.73 -2.25 -15.51
N LYS A 137 -8.69 -3.33 -16.27
CA LYS A 137 -7.77 -3.54 -17.40
C LYS A 137 -7.74 -2.40 -18.42
N TYR A 138 -8.88 -1.75 -18.69
CA TYR A 138 -8.99 -0.65 -19.65
C TYR A 138 -8.21 0.61 -19.25
N GLN A 139 -7.76 0.74 -18.00
CA GLN A 139 -6.98 1.88 -17.52
C GLN A 139 -5.48 1.76 -17.83
N TRP A 140 -5.01 0.57 -18.18
CA TRP A 140 -3.57 0.27 -18.37
C TRP A 140 -3.04 0.52 -19.78
N PRO A 141 -3.82 0.40 -20.88
CA PRO A 141 -3.36 0.80 -22.20
C PRO A 141 -3.07 2.30 -22.31
N THR A 142 -2.14 2.66 -23.20
CA THR A 142 -1.80 4.03 -23.60
C THR A 142 -1.17 4.91 -22.53
N ILE A 143 -0.69 4.33 -21.44
CA ILE A 143 0.11 5.03 -20.43
C ILE A 143 1.58 4.61 -20.51
N PRO A 144 2.53 5.48 -20.14
CA PRO A 144 3.94 5.09 -20.02
C PRO A 144 4.13 4.13 -18.84
N LEU A 145 4.87 3.04 -19.08
CA LEU A 145 5.13 1.97 -18.14
C LEU A 145 6.64 1.77 -17.93
N ALA A 146 7.02 1.33 -16.76
CA ALA A 146 8.36 0.96 -16.34
C ALA A 146 8.44 -0.52 -15.95
N LEU A 147 9.64 -1.08 -15.96
CA LEU A 147 9.92 -2.45 -15.52
C LEU A 147 10.77 -2.43 -14.26
N HIS A 148 10.28 -3.06 -13.20
CA HIS A 148 10.96 -3.16 -11.91
C HIS A 148 11.06 -4.60 -11.46
N GLY A 149 12.06 -4.93 -10.64
CA GLY A 149 12.12 -6.21 -9.96
C GLY A 149 13.48 -6.89 -9.99
N VAL A 150 13.48 -8.22 -9.90
CA VAL A 150 14.70 -9.03 -9.79
C VAL A 150 14.67 -10.25 -10.70
N ILE A 151 15.84 -10.61 -11.22
CA ILE A 151 16.06 -11.84 -11.98
C ILE A 151 17.23 -12.59 -11.35
N TYR A 152 17.08 -13.89 -11.15
CA TYR A 152 18.20 -14.76 -10.78
C TYR A 152 18.73 -15.51 -11.98
N ARG A 153 20.03 -15.32 -12.30
CA ARG A 153 20.71 -16.05 -13.36
C ARG A 153 20.92 -17.52 -12.95
N ALA A 154 21.30 -18.33 -13.93
CA ALA A 154 21.55 -19.77 -13.71
C ALA A 154 22.64 -20.06 -12.68
N ASP A 155 23.60 -19.15 -12.50
CA ASP A 155 24.68 -19.23 -11.52
C ASP A 155 24.30 -18.76 -10.11
N GLY A 156 23.02 -18.37 -9.91
CA GLY A 156 22.50 -17.83 -8.64
C GLY A 156 22.73 -16.31 -8.47
N THR A 157 23.36 -15.65 -9.42
CA THR A 157 23.57 -14.19 -9.37
C THR A 157 22.24 -13.47 -9.46
N ARG A 158 21.94 -12.60 -8.49
CA ARG A 158 20.80 -11.69 -8.50
C ARG A 158 21.10 -10.46 -9.37
N VAL A 159 20.16 -10.12 -10.20
CA VAL A 159 20.17 -8.91 -11.04
C VAL A 159 18.94 -8.08 -10.71
N ASN A 160 19.13 -6.84 -10.33
CA ASN A 160 18.03 -5.89 -10.16
C ASN A 160 17.71 -5.24 -11.51
N VAL A 161 16.43 -5.13 -11.84
CA VAL A 161 15.93 -4.47 -13.04
C VAL A 161 15.12 -3.25 -12.61
N CYS A 162 15.46 -2.09 -13.15
CA CYS A 162 14.70 -0.86 -13.04
C CYS A 162 14.91 -0.08 -14.33
N ILE A 163 13.89 -0.02 -15.19
CA ILE A 163 13.97 0.62 -16.52
C ILE A 163 12.68 1.43 -16.70
N GLY A 164 12.84 2.74 -16.97
CA GLY A 164 11.72 3.65 -17.22
C GLY A 164 11.55 4.74 -16.17
N GLU A 165 12.47 4.84 -15.21
CA GLU A 165 12.40 5.81 -14.11
C GLU A 165 13.28 7.05 -14.30
N LYS A 166 14.37 6.93 -15.05
CA LYS A 166 15.27 8.05 -15.34
C LYS A 166 14.79 8.80 -16.57
N ASP A 167 15.12 10.08 -16.65
CA ASP A 167 14.73 10.94 -17.78
C ASP A 167 15.24 10.44 -19.14
N ASP A 168 16.35 9.70 -19.16
CA ASP A 168 16.98 9.11 -20.35
C ASP A 168 16.62 7.63 -20.56
N ASP A 169 15.87 7.02 -19.66
CA ASP A 169 15.38 5.65 -19.84
C ASP A 169 14.27 5.58 -20.91
N PRO A 170 14.20 4.49 -21.68
CA PRO A 170 13.03 4.19 -22.49
C PRO A 170 11.85 3.84 -21.57
N VAL A 171 10.64 4.23 -21.97
CA VAL A 171 9.39 3.76 -21.35
C VAL A 171 8.71 2.74 -22.25
N PHE A 172 7.80 1.98 -21.68
CA PHE A 172 7.03 0.93 -22.35
C PHE A 172 5.56 1.32 -22.42
N CYS A 173 4.77 0.62 -23.25
CA CYS A 173 3.36 0.93 -23.41
C CYS A 173 2.57 -0.30 -23.88
N ILE A 174 1.30 -0.35 -23.48
CA ILE A 174 0.29 -1.26 -24.04
C ILE A 174 -0.57 -0.44 -25.01
N THR A 175 -0.78 -0.95 -26.21
CA THR A 175 -1.58 -0.26 -27.23
C THR A 175 -3.08 -0.50 -27.06
N ASP A 176 -3.86 0.42 -27.61
CA ASP A 176 -5.32 0.27 -27.79
C ASP A 176 -5.72 0.58 -29.21
N LEU A 177 -6.95 0.23 -29.61
CA LEU A 177 -7.49 0.52 -30.93
C LEU A 177 -7.87 1.99 -31.06
N LEU A 178 -7.64 2.53 -32.27
CA LEU A 178 -8.18 3.84 -32.62
C LEU A 178 -9.72 3.76 -32.75
N PRO A 179 -10.44 4.86 -32.55
CA PRO A 179 -11.92 4.88 -32.59
C PRO A 179 -12.54 4.31 -33.85
N HIS A 180 -11.89 4.54 -35.00
CA HIS A 180 -12.40 4.09 -36.32
C HIS A 180 -12.39 2.57 -36.52
N LEU A 181 -11.59 1.83 -35.73
CA LEU A 181 -11.51 0.36 -35.75
C LEU A 181 -12.13 -0.25 -34.49
N GLY A 182 -12.47 0.56 -33.48
CA GLY A 182 -12.91 0.13 -32.16
C GLY A 182 -14.38 -0.25 -32.00
N ALA A 183 -15.21 -0.21 -33.04
CA ALA A 183 -16.66 -0.40 -32.94
C ALA A 183 -17.07 -1.73 -32.25
N LYS A 184 -16.39 -2.83 -32.58
CA LYS A 184 -16.65 -4.14 -31.94
C LYS A 184 -16.17 -4.22 -30.51
N GLN A 185 -15.07 -3.52 -30.18
CA GLN A 185 -14.56 -3.41 -28.81
C GLN A 185 -15.50 -2.58 -27.96
N SER A 186 -15.95 -1.43 -28.46
CA SER A 186 -16.87 -0.51 -27.75
C SER A 186 -18.25 -1.12 -27.48
N ALA A 187 -18.65 -2.16 -28.22
CA ALA A 187 -19.90 -2.88 -27.99
C ALA A 187 -19.83 -3.95 -26.88
N LYS A 188 -18.63 -4.21 -26.34
CA LYS A 188 -18.44 -5.14 -25.23
C LYS A 188 -18.65 -4.43 -23.89
N THR A 189 -18.81 -5.24 -22.82
CA THR A 189 -18.77 -4.66 -21.48
C THR A 189 -17.39 -4.07 -21.19
N LEU A 190 -17.32 -3.13 -20.24
CA LEU A 190 -16.05 -2.49 -19.87
C LEU A 190 -14.98 -3.51 -19.41
N ALA A 191 -15.40 -4.61 -18.77
CA ALA A 191 -14.52 -5.69 -18.34
C ALA A 191 -13.99 -6.56 -19.49
N GLU A 192 -14.72 -6.63 -20.60
CA GLU A 192 -14.41 -7.45 -21.77
C GLU A 192 -13.77 -6.66 -22.93
N GLY A 193 -13.86 -5.32 -22.89
CA GLY A 193 -13.30 -4.43 -23.89
C GLY A 193 -11.79 -4.59 -24.05
N ILE A 194 -11.09 -4.73 -22.94
CA ILE A 194 -9.69 -5.14 -22.84
C ILE A 194 -9.61 -6.43 -22.02
N THR A 195 -9.09 -7.49 -22.61
CA THR A 195 -8.90 -8.78 -21.92
C THR A 195 -7.50 -8.86 -21.29
N ALA A 196 -7.27 -9.84 -20.41
CA ALA A 196 -5.94 -10.06 -19.83
C ALA A 196 -4.87 -10.37 -20.91
N GLU A 197 -5.27 -11.08 -21.95
CA GLU A 197 -4.37 -11.45 -23.07
C GLU A 197 -4.06 -10.25 -23.99
N ASP A 198 -4.78 -9.13 -23.90
CA ASP A 198 -4.51 -7.90 -24.64
C ASP A 198 -3.47 -7.01 -23.92
N LEU A 199 -3.16 -7.28 -22.66
CA LEU A 199 -2.20 -6.51 -21.86
C LEU A 199 -0.75 -6.90 -22.20
N ASN A 200 -0.37 -6.76 -23.48
CA ASN A 200 0.97 -7.03 -23.97
C ASN A 200 1.76 -5.72 -24.09
N VAL A 201 2.90 -5.67 -23.44
CA VAL A 201 3.76 -4.48 -23.39
C VAL A 201 4.69 -4.45 -24.58
N ILE A 202 4.67 -3.38 -25.38
CA ILE A 202 5.64 -3.17 -26.47
C ILE A 202 7.01 -2.84 -25.89
N ILE A 203 8.06 -3.51 -26.40
CA ILE A 203 9.43 -3.32 -25.93
C ILE A 203 10.46 -3.03 -27.03
N ALA A 204 10.19 -3.35 -28.29
CA ALA A 204 11.14 -3.12 -29.39
C ALA A 204 10.49 -3.26 -30.77
N SER A 205 11.17 -2.72 -31.79
CA SER A 205 10.77 -2.87 -33.18
C SER A 205 11.98 -3.01 -34.18
N LEU A 206 13.21 -2.93 -33.66
CA LEU A 206 14.40 -3.06 -34.52
C LEU A 206 14.85 -4.53 -34.57
N PRO A 207 14.95 -5.12 -35.76
CA PRO A 207 15.47 -6.48 -35.94
C PRO A 207 17.01 -6.51 -35.93
N ILE A 208 17.60 -7.68 -35.66
CA ILE A 208 19.01 -7.94 -35.93
C ILE A 208 19.28 -7.90 -37.46
N GLU A 209 20.55 -7.72 -37.86
CA GLU A 209 20.95 -7.58 -39.28
C GLU A 209 20.75 -8.86 -40.09
N ASP A 210 20.92 -10.04 -39.47
CA ASP A 210 20.77 -11.34 -40.16
C ASP A 210 19.33 -11.51 -40.68
N LYS A 211 19.17 -11.45 -41.99
CA LYS A 211 17.87 -11.52 -42.68
C LYS A 211 17.27 -12.93 -42.73
N ASP A 212 18.10 -13.95 -42.57
CA ASP A 212 17.69 -15.35 -42.60
C ASP A 212 17.24 -15.89 -41.26
N ALA A 213 17.50 -15.16 -40.17
CA ALA A 213 17.06 -15.52 -38.83
C ALA A 213 15.55 -15.28 -38.62
N GLU A 214 14.90 -16.21 -37.94
CA GLU A 214 13.53 -16.03 -37.45
C GLU A 214 13.52 -15.20 -36.15
N GLN A 215 12.40 -14.54 -35.83
CA GLN A 215 12.20 -13.76 -34.61
C GLN A 215 13.30 -12.71 -34.36
N ARG A 216 13.64 -11.96 -35.36
CA ARG A 216 14.80 -11.06 -35.41
C ARG A 216 14.70 -9.93 -34.35
N VAL A 217 13.51 -9.40 -34.06
CA VAL A 217 13.30 -8.38 -33.05
C VAL A 217 13.44 -9.00 -31.67
N LYS A 218 12.86 -10.18 -31.44
CA LYS A 218 13.04 -10.93 -30.19
C LYS A 218 14.51 -11.22 -29.91
N LEU A 219 15.26 -11.66 -30.90
CA LEU A 219 16.70 -11.91 -30.78
C LEU A 219 17.46 -10.63 -30.41
N ASN A 220 17.11 -9.49 -31.02
CA ASN A 220 17.70 -8.21 -30.66
C ASN A 220 17.43 -7.82 -29.19
N VAL A 221 16.17 -7.95 -28.73
CA VAL A 221 15.80 -7.70 -27.32
C VAL A 221 16.60 -8.59 -26.38
N LEU A 222 16.67 -9.89 -26.66
CA LEU A 222 17.45 -10.82 -25.83
C LEU A 222 18.94 -10.49 -25.84
N GLY A 223 19.48 -10.03 -26.98
CA GLY A 223 20.86 -9.54 -27.08
C GLY A 223 21.12 -8.33 -26.19
N MET A 224 20.25 -7.31 -26.26
CA MET A 224 20.33 -6.10 -25.42
C MET A 224 20.24 -6.44 -23.93
N LEU A 225 19.31 -7.30 -23.54
CA LEU A 225 19.15 -7.73 -22.14
C LEU A 225 20.35 -8.58 -21.66
N ASN A 226 20.93 -9.41 -22.56
CA ASN A 226 22.13 -10.15 -22.23
C ASN A 226 23.35 -9.23 -22.07
N GLU A 227 23.51 -8.24 -22.92
CA GLU A 227 24.59 -7.25 -22.82
C GLU A 227 24.49 -6.42 -21.53
N ALA A 228 23.28 -5.92 -21.21
CA ALA A 228 23.07 -5.06 -20.05
C ALA A 228 23.09 -5.83 -18.71
N TYR A 229 22.53 -7.02 -18.67
CA TYR A 229 22.24 -7.75 -17.42
C TYR A 229 22.83 -9.17 -17.37
N GLY A 230 23.41 -9.67 -18.45
CA GLY A 230 23.93 -11.04 -18.54
C GLY A 230 22.86 -12.13 -18.46
N ILE A 231 21.60 -11.80 -18.74
CA ILE A 231 20.47 -12.73 -18.66
C ILE A 231 20.16 -13.38 -20.02
N THR A 232 19.54 -14.54 -19.96
CA THR A 232 19.00 -15.28 -21.11
C THR A 232 17.48 -15.37 -20.99
N GLU A 233 16.80 -15.79 -22.06
CA GLU A 233 15.34 -15.98 -22.01
C GLU A 233 14.92 -16.96 -20.91
N ARG A 234 15.72 -17.99 -20.64
CA ARG A 234 15.44 -18.96 -19.57
C ARG A 234 15.46 -18.32 -18.17
N ASP A 235 16.21 -17.25 -17.97
CA ASP A 235 16.32 -16.60 -16.66
C ASP A 235 15.03 -15.91 -16.24
N PHE A 236 14.14 -15.55 -17.17
CA PHE A 236 12.81 -15.06 -16.85
C PHE A 236 11.96 -16.06 -16.05
N THR A 237 12.22 -17.36 -16.15
CA THR A 237 11.53 -18.37 -15.30
C THR A 237 11.91 -18.26 -13.83
N ARG A 238 12.91 -17.44 -13.51
CA ARG A 238 13.41 -17.14 -12.16
C ARG A 238 13.37 -15.65 -11.86
N ALA A 239 12.45 -14.95 -12.50
CA ALA A 239 12.28 -13.51 -12.37
C ALA A 239 10.98 -13.19 -11.60
N GLU A 240 11.02 -12.10 -10.88
CA GLU A 240 9.88 -11.34 -10.41
C GLU A 240 10.04 -9.94 -10.99
N ILE A 241 9.39 -9.69 -12.13
CA ILE A 241 9.41 -8.39 -12.83
C ILE A 241 8.00 -7.87 -12.93
N GLU A 242 7.83 -6.68 -12.41
CA GLU A 242 6.60 -5.92 -12.33
C GLU A 242 6.61 -4.83 -13.38
N VAL A 243 5.46 -4.61 -13.99
CA VAL A 243 5.20 -3.53 -14.93
C VAL A 243 4.31 -2.51 -14.23
N VAL A 244 4.86 -1.35 -13.97
CA VAL A 244 4.22 -0.28 -13.20
C VAL A 244 4.22 1.04 -13.99
N PRO A 245 3.37 2.02 -13.63
CA PRO A 245 3.40 3.34 -14.27
C PRO A 245 4.75 4.04 -14.12
N ALA A 246 5.25 4.64 -15.21
CA ALA A 246 6.57 5.29 -15.30
C ALA A 246 6.56 6.78 -14.92
N TYR A 247 5.57 7.25 -14.21
CA TYR A 247 5.50 8.65 -13.78
C TYR A 247 5.73 8.81 -12.27
N LYS A 248 6.14 10.02 -11.90
CA LYS A 248 6.40 10.43 -10.51
C LYS A 248 5.13 10.88 -9.81
N ALA A 249 5.12 10.81 -8.48
CA ALA A 249 4.11 11.43 -7.65
C ALA A 249 4.05 12.95 -7.87
N ARG A 250 2.85 13.51 -8.02
CA ARG A 250 2.65 14.93 -8.31
C ARG A 250 1.52 15.54 -7.51
N ASP A 251 1.66 16.83 -7.23
CA ASP A 251 0.57 17.62 -6.70
C ASP A 251 -0.58 17.71 -7.72
N ILE A 252 -1.81 17.56 -7.23
CA ILE A 252 -3.05 17.67 -7.99
C ILE A 252 -3.84 18.90 -7.53
N GLY A 253 -4.48 19.57 -8.49
CA GLY A 253 -5.27 20.78 -8.26
C GLY A 253 -4.45 22.06 -8.31
N LEU A 254 -5.13 23.19 -8.50
CA LEU A 254 -4.50 24.51 -8.56
C LEU A 254 -3.93 24.94 -7.21
N ASP A 255 -4.52 24.46 -6.12
CA ASP A 255 -4.12 24.68 -4.73
C ASP A 255 -3.04 23.70 -4.23
N ARG A 256 -2.74 22.67 -5.04
CA ARG A 256 -1.78 21.61 -4.69
C ARG A 256 -2.11 20.85 -3.39
N ALA A 257 -3.38 20.78 -3.03
CA ALA A 257 -3.85 20.15 -1.79
C ALA A 257 -3.93 18.62 -1.87
N MET A 258 -3.79 18.05 -3.07
CA MET A 258 -3.85 16.60 -3.30
C MET A 258 -2.56 16.08 -3.93
N ILE A 259 -2.35 14.76 -3.87
CA ILE A 259 -1.27 14.03 -4.55
C ILE A 259 -1.89 13.02 -5.48
N GLY A 260 -1.41 12.98 -6.74
CA GLY A 260 -1.69 11.90 -7.67
C GLY A 260 -0.44 11.06 -7.87
N ALA A 261 -0.59 9.74 -7.74
CA ALA A 261 0.50 8.78 -7.92
C ALA A 261 -0.03 7.37 -8.16
N TYR A 262 0.87 6.45 -8.48
CA TYR A 262 0.62 5.03 -8.45
C TYR A 262 0.92 4.47 -7.05
N GLY A 263 0.04 3.60 -6.56
CA GLY A 263 0.26 2.82 -5.35
C GLY A 263 0.03 3.61 -4.06
N HIS A 264 -0.91 4.55 -4.04
CA HIS A 264 -1.41 5.08 -2.78
C HIS A 264 -1.99 3.97 -1.91
N ASP A 265 -2.66 3.01 -2.53
CA ASP A 265 -3.11 1.78 -1.95
C ASP A 265 -1.95 0.77 -1.80
N ASP A 266 -1.41 0.47 -0.58
CA ASP A 266 -1.71 1.14 0.72
C ASP A 266 -0.47 1.88 1.26
N ARG A 267 0.41 2.35 0.37
CA ARG A 267 1.61 3.11 0.78
C ARG A 267 1.28 4.44 1.44
N VAL A 268 0.03 4.92 1.25
CA VAL A 268 -0.46 6.14 1.89
C VAL A 268 -0.64 5.99 3.40
N ASP A 269 -0.88 4.79 3.87
CA ASP A 269 -0.94 4.46 5.30
C ASP A 269 0.39 3.87 5.78
N ALA A 270 1.09 3.09 4.93
CA ALA A 270 2.38 2.49 5.25
C ALA A 270 3.47 3.54 5.59
N TYR A 271 3.58 4.62 4.79
CA TYR A 271 4.56 5.68 5.07
C TYR A 271 4.26 6.45 6.35
N PRO A 272 3.04 6.94 6.62
CA PRO A 272 2.69 7.54 7.90
C PRO A 272 2.93 6.63 9.11
N ALA A 273 2.57 5.35 9.03
CA ALA A 273 2.81 4.38 10.11
C ALA A 273 4.31 4.20 10.38
N LEU A 274 5.12 4.06 9.34
CA LEU A 274 6.58 3.95 9.44
C LEU A 274 7.19 5.23 10.05
N MET A 275 6.75 6.42 9.62
CA MET A 275 7.26 7.68 10.13
C MET A 275 6.85 7.94 11.58
N ALA A 276 5.67 7.50 11.99
CA ALA A 276 5.23 7.54 13.38
C ALA A 276 6.09 6.63 14.26
N GLU A 277 6.35 5.40 13.83
CA GLU A 277 7.25 4.45 14.50
C GLU A 277 8.68 5.02 14.62
N ILE A 278 9.23 5.58 13.55
CA ILE A 278 10.56 6.22 13.55
C ILE A 278 10.61 7.40 14.51
N GLY A 279 9.54 8.19 14.61
CA GLY A 279 9.42 9.36 15.50
C GLY A 279 9.27 8.99 16.96
N THR A 280 8.83 7.78 17.28
CA THR A 280 8.53 7.32 18.64
C THR A 280 9.79 7.25 19.49
N LYS A 281 9.70 7.78 20.74
CA LYS A 281 10.82 7.81 21.71
C LYS A 281 10.33 7.38 23.07
N ASN A 282 10.93 6.32 23.63
CA ASN A 282 10.62 5.80 24.97
C ASN A 282 9.09 5.66 25.22
N PRO A 283 8.35 4.94 24.38
CA PRO A 283 6.92 4.80 24.56
C PRO A 283 6.58 4.04 25.86
N ALA A 284 5.36 4.20 26.35
CA ALA A 284 4.89 3.41 27.48
C ALA A 284 4.73 1.93 27.09
N TYR A 285 3.94 1.66 26.08
CA TYR A 285 3.82 0.34 25.48
C TYR A 285 4.85 0.14 24.38
N THR A 286 5.32 -1.08 24.16
CA THR A 286 6.15 -1.38 22.98
C THR A 286 5.34 -1.06 21.72
N SER A 287 5.87 -0.17 20.90
CA SER A 287 5.31 0.15 19.58
C SER A 287 5.86 -0.80 18.53
N VAL A 288 5.01 -1.28 17.64
CA VAL A 288 5.37 -2.18 16.55
C VAL A 288 4.75 -1.69 15.25
N CYS A 289 5.55 -1.57 14.21
CA CYS A 289 5.10 -1.26 12.85
C CYS A 289 5.40 -2.44 11.93
N VAL A 290 4.38 -2.91 11.20
CA VAL A 290 4.49 -4.00 10.22
C VAL A 290 4.04 -3.51 8.86
N LEU A 291 4.94 -3.59 7.88
CA LEU A 291 4.63 -3.37 6.47
C LEU A 291 4.63 -4.74 5.79
N THR A 292 3.45 -5.19 5.35
CA THR A 292 3.21 -6.54 4.83
C THR A 292 3.04 -6.54 3.30
N ASP A 293 3.20 -7.71 2.69
CA ASP A 293 3.01 -7.97 1.26
C ASP A 293 1.70 -8.75 1.04
N LYS A 294 1.22 -8.80 -0.19
CA LYS A 294 0.16 -9.70 -0.69
C LYS A 294 -1.26 -9.42 -0.18
N GLU A 295 -1.53 -8.25 0.37
CA GLU A 295 -2.91 -7.90 0.73
C GLU A 295 -3.81 -8.01 -0.49
N GLU A 296 -3.40 -7.46 -1.61
CA GLU A 296 -4.11 -7.37 -2.88
C GLU A 296 -4.49 -8.73 -3.51
N THR A 297 -3.89 -9.80 -3.03
CA THR A 297 -4.16 -11.17 -3.48
C THR A 297 -4.67 -12.07 -2.34
N GLY A 298 -5.14 -11.48 -1.24
CA GLY A 298 -5.77 -12.19 -0.12
C GLY A 298 -4.84 -12.57 1.02
N SER A 299 -3.68 -11.93 1.13
CA SER A 299 -2.69 -12.10 2.21
C SER A 299 -2.09 -13.51 2.36
N ASP A 300 -2.26 -14.38 1.37
CA ASP A 300 -1.73 -15.74 1.38
C ASP A 300 -0.25 -15.79 0.96
N GLY A 301 0.45 -16.83 1.42
CA GLY A 301 1.85 -17.07 1.11
C GLY A 301 2.79 -16.54 2.18
N VAL A 302 4.11 -16.80 2.00
CA VAL A 302 5.13 -16.63 3.04
C VAL A 302 5.47 -15.18 3.38
N THR A 303 4.96 -14.22 2.62
CA THR A 303 5.12 -12.78 2.83
C THR A 303 3.78 -12.08 3.12
N GLY A 304 2.66 -12.75 2.89
CA GLY A 304 1.34 -12.26 3.28
C GLY A 304 1.07 -12.41 4.78
N LEU A 305 0.22 -11.58 5.33
CA LEU A 305 -0.04 -11.55 6.78
C LEU A 305 -0.75 -12.81 7.30
N ASN A 306 -1.39 -13.60 6.42
CA ASN A 306 -1.95 -14.91 6.80
C ASN A 306 -0.86 -15.94 7.17
N SER A 307 0.42 -15.66 6.89
CA SER A 307 1.54 -16.47 7.38
C SER A 307 1.94 -16.09 8.81
N MET A 308 2.74 -16.94 9.45
CA MET A 308 3.10 -16.76 10.85
C MET A 308 4.29 -15.82 11.09
N TYR A 309 4.89 -15.19 10.06
CA TYR A 309 6.14 -14.45 10.25
C TYR A 309 6.02 -13.29 11.23
N THR A 310 4.93 -12.52 11.17
CA THR A 310 4.65 -11.41 12.09
C THR A 310 4.46 -11.93 13.51
N PHE A 311 3.67 -12.97 13.68
CA PHE A 311 3.37 -13.54 14.98
C PHE A 311 4.58 -14.26 15.59
N HIS A 312 5.44 -14.89 14.78
CA HIS A 312 6.73 -15.41 15.24
C HIS A 312 7.68 -14.31 15.71
N PHE A 313 7.71 -13.15 15.03
CA PHE A 313 8.48 -11.99 15.49
C PHE A 313 7.98 -11.51 16.86
N LEU A 314 6.65 -11.30 17.02
CA LEU A 314 6.05 -10.90 18.30
C LEU A 314 6.33 -11.92 19.42
N GLN A 315 6.18 -13.21 19.10
CA GLN A 315 6.48 -14.29 20.06
C GLN A 315 7.95 -14.29 20.50
N GLN A 316 8.88 -14.10 19.57
CA GLN A 316 10.31 -14.01 19.88
C GLN A 316 10.66 -12.74 20.65
N LEU A 317 9.99 -11.63 20.36
CA LEU A 317 10.14 -10.38 21.10
C LEU A 317 9.66 -10.55 22.55
N CYS A 318 8.47 -11.11 22.78
CA CYS A 318 7.95 -11.44 24.11
C CYS A 318 8.90 -12.36 24.89
N ALA A 319 9.37 -13.45 24.26
CA ALA A 319 10.31 -14.39 24.87
C ALA A 319 11.63 -13.71 25.28
N GLY A 320 12.17 -12.82 24.46
CA GLY A 320 13.36 -12.03 24.77
C GLY A 320 13.18 -11.08 25.94
N GLN A 321 11.97 -10.54 26.11
CA GLN A 321 11.60 -9.64 27.21
C GLN A 321 11.08 -10.40 28.45
N GLY A 322 11.03 -11.73 28.41
CA GLY A 322 10.54 -12.55 29.53
C GLY A 322 9.02 -12.46 29.76
N ALA A 323 8.27 -12.13 28.72
CA ALA A 323 6.81 -11.98 28.73
C ALA A 323 6.09 -13.18 28.10
N ASP A 324 4.92 -13.52 28.63
CA ASP A 324 4.02 -14.52 28.00
C ASP A 324 3.33 -13.93 26.78
N TYR A 325 3.55 -14.56 25.62
CA TYR A 325 3.03 -14.08 24.34
C TYR A 325 1.49 -14.04 24.28
N ILE A 326 0.81 -15.06 24.86
CA ILE A 326 -0.65 -15.12 24.83
C ILE A 326 -1.24 -14.00 25.69
N THR A 327 -0.67 -13.75 26.87
CA THR A 327 -1.06 -12.64 27.74
C THR A 327 -0.84 -11.30 27.06
N ALA A 328 0.31 -11.13 26.40
CA ALA A 328 0.64 -9.92 25.65
C ALA A 328 -0.36 -9.63 24.51
N CYS A 329 -0.73 -10.64 23.71
CA CYS A 329 -1.71 -10.49 22.63
C CYS A 329 -3.09 -10.04 23.14
N LYS A 330 -3.58 -10.62 24.25
CA LYS A 330 -4.88 -10.27 24.85
C LYS A 330 -4.96 -8.83 25.34
N ALA A 331 -3.83 -8.26 25.70
CA ALA A 331 -3.75 -6.87 26.20
C ALA A 331 -3.36 -5.88 25.08
N ALA A 332 -2.99 -6.38 23.90
CA ALA A 332 -2.53 -5.57 22.79
C ALA A 332 -3.67 -4.94 21.99
N LYS A 333 -3.36 -3.82 21.35
CA LYS A 333 -4.26 -3.15 20.39
C LYS A 333 -3.58 -3.01 19.04
N CYS A 334 -4.37 -3.08 17.96
CA CYS A 334 -3.88 -2.96 16.58
C CYS A 334 -4.70 -1.95 15.78
N LEU A 335 -4.00 -1.05 15.10
CA LEU A 335 -4.53 -0.28 13.99
C LEU A 335 -4.15 -1.02 12.69
N SER A 336 -5.14 -1.60 12.04
CA SER A 336 -5.02 -2.20 10.72
C SER A 336 -5.26 -1.09 9.70
N ALA A 337 -4.21 -0.68 9.03
CA ALA A 337 -4.33 0.38 8.05
C ALA A 337 -4.59 -0.21 6.67
N ASP A 338 -5.55 0.37 5.99
CA ASP A 338 -5.90 0.09 4.61
C ASP A 338 -6.76 1.24 4.08
N VAL A 339 -6.53 1.62 2.84
CA VAL A 339 -7.22 2.75 2.22
C VAL A 339 -8.74 2.55 2.17
N THR A 340 -9.43 3.66 1.98
CA THR A 340 -10.88 3.64 1.77
C THR A 340 -11.29 4.38 0.52
N ALA A 341 -12.41 4.00 -0.07
CA ALA A 341 -12.96 4.67 -1.25
C ALA A 341 -13.53 6.05 -0.86
N ALA A 342 -12.88 7.13 -1.28
CA ALA A 342 -13.42 8.47 -1.14
C ALA A 342 -14.68 8.64 -1.98
N TYR A 343 -15.71 9.28 -1.42
CA TYR A 343 -16.93 9.63 -2.15
C TYR A 343 -16.60 10.48 -3.37
N ASP A 344 -16.91 9.95 -4.56
CA ASP A 344 -16.74 10.67 -5.81
C ASP A 344 -18.12 11.10 -6.33
N PRO A 345 -18.42 12.41 -6.37
CA PRO A 345 -19.70 12.91 -6.86
C PRO A 345 -19.96 12.60 -8.33
N THR A 346 -18.91 12.29 -9.11
CA THR A 346 -19.06 11.83 -10.50
C THR A 346 -19.72 10.46 -10.59
N PHE A 347 -19.54 9.64 -9.55
CA PHE A 347 -20.05 8.26 -9.46
C PHE A 347 -20.93 8.07 -8.21
N ALA A 348 -21.70 9.09 -7.85
CA ALA A 348 -22.52 9.16 -6.62
C ALA A 348 -23.39 7.90 -6.40
N ASP A 349 -23.85 7.27 -7.46
CA ASP A 349 -24.71 6.07 -7.39
C ASP A 349 -24.02 4.85 -6.75
N ALA A 350 -22.68 4.84 -6.66
CA ALA A 350 -21.91 3.76 -6.03
C ALA A 350 -21.82 3.91 -4.51
N PHE A 351 -22.11 5.08 -3.95
CA PHE A 351 -21.87 5.44 -2.56
C PHE A 351 -23.17 5.63 -1.77
N GLU A 352 -23.04 5.48 -0.44
CA GLU A 352 -24.02 5.89 0.55
C GLU A 352 -23.47 7.16 1.24
N PRO A 353 -24.09 8.36 1.03
CA PRO A 353 -23.45 9.61 1.41
C PRO A 353 -23.37 9.86 2.91
N ASP A 354 -24.28 9.31 3.73
CA ASP A 354 -24.28 9.57 5.18
C ASP A 354 -23.22 8.77 5.94
N ASN A 355 -22.76 7.63 5.38
CA ASN A 355 -21.72 6.77 5.92
C ASN A 355 -20.51 6.64 4.99
N GLY A 356 -20.44 7.42 3.92
CA GLY A 356 -19.28 7.46 3.02
C GLY A 356 -18.14 8.29 3.59
N THR A 357 -16.94 8.02 3.14
CA THR A 357 -15.74 8.81 3.45
C THR A 357 -15.48 9.87 2.40
N TYR A 358 -14.89 10.98 2.81
CA TYR A 358 -14.67 12.14 1.97
C TYR A 358 -13.21 12.58 2.03
N ALA A 359 -12.62 12.89 0.89
CA ALA A 359 -11.29 13.50 0.84
C ALA A 359 -11.28 14.88 1.52
N GLY A 360 -10.22 15.17 2.27
CA GLY A 360 -10.04 16.43 2.98
C GLY A 360 -10.74 16.50 4.35
N ARG A 361 -11.25 15.37 4.85
CA ARG A 361 -11.93 15.30 6.15
C ARG A 361 -11.25 14.39 7.16
N GLY A 362 -9.96 14.17 6.97
CA GLY A 362 -9.12 13.40 7.88
C GLY A 362 -9.17 11.90 7.63
N VAL A 363 -8.53 11.17 8.52
CA VAL A 363 -8.43 9.72 8.46
C VAL A 363 -9.79 9.08 8.73
N ALA A 364 -10.10 8.00 8.01
CA ALA A 364 -11.34 7.26 8.19
C ALA A 364 -11.16 6.12 9.19
N ILE A 365 -12.13 5.90 10.04
CA ILE A 365 -12.25 4.75 10.93
C ILE A 365 -13.31 3.81 10.38
N TYR A 366 -12.95 2.55 10.20
CA TYR A 366 -13.86 1.48 9.83
C TYR A 366 -14.06 0.54 11.00
N LYS A 367 -15.25 0.57 11.55
CA LYS A 367 -15.63 -0.39 12.59
C LYS A 367 -15.61 -1.82 12.06
N TYR A 368 -15.92 -1.97 10.78
CA TYR A 368 -15.91 -3.23 10.03
C TYR A 368 -15.70 -2.95 8.55
N THR A 369 -15.07 -3.88 7.88
CA THR A 369 -14.92 -3.97 6.43
C THR A 369 -15.68 -5.20 5.92
N GLY A 370 -15.22 -5.88 4.91
CA GLY A 370 -15.86 -7.08 4.38
C GLY A 370 -16.98 -6.77 3.40
N SER A 371 -17.72 -7.80 3.00
CA SER A 371 -18.75 -7.69 1.97
C SER A 371 -20.10 -8.18 2.47
N ARG A 372 -21.19 -7.62 1.92
CA ARG A 372 -22.58 -7.99 2.23
C ARG A 372 -22.86 -8.00 3.74
N GLY A 373 -23.18 -9.15 4.35
CA GLY A 373 -23.44 -9.28 5.78
C GLY A 373 -22.20 -9.31 6.66
N LYS A 374 -21.23 -8.42 6.45
CA LYS A 374 -19.95 -8.31 7.18
C LYS A 374 -19.08 -9.57 7.08
N SER A 375 -19.13 -10.25 5.94
CA SER A 375 -18.36 -11.48 5.73
C SER A 375 -16.89 -11.17 5.45
N GLY A 376 -15.98 -11.89 6.12
CA GLY A 376 -14.53 -11.78 5.88
C GLY A 376 -13.87 -10.58 6.57
N THR A 377 -14.49 -10.03 7.60
CA THR A 377 -14.00 -8.88 8.38
C THR A 377 -13.81 -9.23 9.85
N SER A 378 -13.07 -8.40 10.58
CA SER A 378 -13.19 -8.19 12.00
C SER A 378 -14.24 -7.08 12.25
N ASP A 379 -15.02 -7.14 13.33
CA ASP A 379 -16.00 -6.11 13.72
C ASP A 379 -15.54 -5.53 15.05
N ALA A 380 -14.91 -4.36 15.02
CA ALA A 380 -14.32 -3.75 16.20
C ALA A 380 -15.38 -3.46 17.28
N SER A 381 -15.03 -3.68 18.53
CA SER A 381 -15.91 -3.41 19.68
C SER A 381 -16.17 -1.92 19.85
N ALA A 382 -17.29 -1.58 20.49
CA ALA A 382 -17.60 -0.18 20.81
C ALA A 382 -16.55 0.43 21.76
N GLU A 383 -15.97 -0.38 22.63
CA GLU A 383 -14.91 -0.01 23.55
C GLU A 383 -13.66 0.43 22.82
N LEU A 384 -13.21 -0.35 21.82
CA LEU A 384 -12.04 -0.02 21.02
C LEU A 384 -12.28 1.22 20.15
N VAL A 385 -13.47 1.36 19.54
CA VAL A 385 -13.85 2.58 18.82
C VAL A 385 -13.82 3.80 19.74
N SER A 386 -14.38 3.68 20.96
CA SER A 386 -14.40 4.76 21.95
C SER A 386 -12.99 5.15 22.39
N TYR A 387 -12.13 4.17 22.63
CA TYR A 387 -10.72 4.40 22.95
C TYR A 387 -10.03 5.18 21.83
N LEU A 388 -10.09 4.69 20.59
CA LEU A 388 -9.41 5.31 19.46
C LEU A 388 -9.92 6.73 19.18
N THR A 389 -11.22 6.93 19.14
CA THR A 389 -11.80 8.27 18.90
C THR A 389 -11.45 9.25 20.01
N GLY A 390 -11.45 8.80 21.28
CA GLY A 390 -10.98 9.61 22.39
C GLY A 390 -9.51 10.00 22.31
N LEU A 391 -8.66 9.06 21.88
CA LEU A 391 -7.22 9.31 21.65
C LEU A 391 -7.02 10.34 20.53
N MET A 392 -7.75 10.20 19.42
CA MET A 392 -7.67 11.13 18.28
C MET A 392 -8.13 12.53 18.68
N ASP A 393 -9.27 12.65 19.37
CA ASP A 393 -9.79 13.93 19.86
C ASP A 393 -8.80 14.61 20.80
N ALA A 394 -8.19 13.86 21.74
CA ALA A 394 -7.20 14.38 22.68
C ALA A 394 -5.93 14.91 21.98
N ASN A 395 -5.60 14.38 20.78
CA ASN A 395 -4.45 14.77 19.99
C ASN A 395 -4.78 15.70 18.80
N SER A 396 -6.01 16.25 18.77
CA SER A 396 -6.49 17.16 17.71
C SER A 396 -6.41 16.55 16.31
N VAL A 397 -6.59 15.24 16.19
CA VAL A 397 -6.68 14.55 14.91
C VAL A 397 -8.09 14.70 14.37
N VAL A 398 -8.21 15.15 13.12
CA VAL A 398 -9.49 15.17 12.40
C VAL A 398 -9.73 13.78 11.81
N TRP A 399 -10.89 13.20 12.11
CA TRP A 399 -11.26 11.86 11.71
C TRP A 399 -12.72 11.78 11.27
N GLN A 400 -13.04 10.75 10.53
CA GLN A 400 -14.39 10.45 10.06
C GLN A 400 -14.69 8.96 10.20
N ILE A 401 -15.97 8.61 10.25
CA ILE A 401 -16.45 7.21 10.16
C ILE A 401 -16.86 6.93 8.72
N GLY A 402 -16.63 5.72 8.23
CA GLY A 402 -17.06 5.36 6.90
C GLY A 402 -17.34 3.89 6.66
N GLU A 403 -17.99 3.66 5.55
CA GLU A 403 -18.22 2.34 4.93
C GLU A 403 -17.83 2.41 3.45
N MET A 404 -17.37 1.29 2.88
CA MET A 404 -16.95 1.22 1.48
C MET A 404 -18.17 1.09 0.55
N GLY A 405 -18.73 2.23 0.14
CA GLY A 405 -19.82 2.27 -0.82
C GLY A 405 -21.15 1.73 -0.30
N LYS A 406 -22.06 1.34 -1.19
CA LYS A 406 -23.35 0.74 -0.84
C LYS A 406 -23.17 -0.73 -0.44
N LEU A 407 -23.93 -1.18 0.59
CA LEU A 407 -23.79 -2.50 1.24
C LEU A 407 -23.77 -3.70 0.27
N ASP A 408 -24.61 -3.69 -0.77
CA ASP A 408 -24.68 -4.79 -1.74
C ASP A 408 -23.72 -4.65 -2.91
N LEU A 409 -23.05 -3.51 -3.05
CA LEU A 409 -22.13 -3.18 -4.15
C LEU A 409 -20.67 -3.10 -3.70
N GLY A 410 -20.44 -2.59 -2.50
CA GLY A 410 -19.13 -2.35 -1.92
C GLY A 410 -18.68 -3.48 -0.99
N GLY A 411 -17.49 -3.32 -0.47
CA GLY A 411 -16.89 -4.17 0.54
C GLY A 411 -15.68 -4.95 0.04
N GLY A 412 -14.70 -5.05 0.90
CA GLY A 412 -13.47 -5.81 0.75
C GLY A 412 -13.01 -6.30 2.12
N GLY A 413 -12.17 -7.33 2.18
CA GLY A 413 -11.47 -7.71 3.40
C GLY A 413 -10.20 -6.90 3.52
N THR A 414 -9.71 -6.78 4.74
CA THR A 414 -8.42 -6.18 5.09
C THR A 414 -7.57 -7.19 5.86
N VAL A 415 -6.36 -6.81 6.20
CA VAL A 415 -5.48 -7.63 7.04
C VAL A 415 -5.97 -7.76 8.50
N ALA A 416 -6.89 -6.88 8.96
CA ALA A 416 -7.41 -6.85 10.33
C ALA A 416 -7.86 -8.20 10.87
N LYS A 417 -8.60 -8.97 10.06
CA LYS A 417 -9.12 -10.29 10.48
C LYS A 417 -8.03 -11.28 10.90
N TYR A 418 -6.85 -11.20 10.29
CA TYR A 418 -5.74 -12.11 10.61
C TYR A 418 -5.10 -11.76 11.95
N VAL A 419 -5.08 -10.47 12.29
CA VAL A 419 -4.61 -9.97 13.58
C VAL A 419 -5.62 -10.25 14.68
N ALA A 420 -6.90 -9.93 14.46
CA ALA A 420 -7.98 -10.21 15.39
C ALA A 420 -8.09 -11.71 15.74
N ASN A 421 -7.80 -12.59 14.78
CA ASN A 421 -7.75 -14.04 15.00
C ASN A 421 -6.59 -14.51 15.91
N GLN A 422 -5.66 -13.60 16.25
CA GLN A 422 -4.59 -13.83 17.25
C GLN A 422 -4.94 -13.28 18.64
N ASP A 423 -6.22 -13.00 18.88
CA ASP A 423 -6.71 -12.48 20.16
C ASP A 423 -6.18 -11.06 20.47
N ILE A 424 -5.97 -10.24 19.43
CA ILE A 424 -5.54 -8.84 19.52
C ILE A 424 -6.71 -7.95 19.14
N ASP A 425 -7.06 -6.97 19.99
CA ASP A 425 -8.09 -5.98 19.68
C ASP A 425 -7.69 -5.15 18.47
N THR A 426 -8.47 -5.26 17.37
CA THR A 426 -8.09 -4.70 16.07
C THR A 426 -9.21 -3.86 15.48
N ILE A 427 -8.85 -2.69 14.94
CA ILE A 427 -9.74 -1.80 14.20
C ILE A 427 -9.07 -1.34 12.91
N ASP A 428 -9.88 -1.20 11.83
CA ASP A 428 -9.42 -0.67 10.56
C ASP A 428 -9.44 0.86 10.54
N ILE A 429 -8.38 1.47 10.02
CA ILE A 429 -8.28 2.90 9.73
C ILE A 429 -7.66 3.08 8.34
N GLY A 430 -7.92 4.21 7.66
CA GLY A 430 -7.24 4.47 6.39
C GLY A 430 -7.52 5.84 5.79
N VAL A 431 -6.70 6.20 4.81
CA VAL A 431 -6.83 7.43 4.05
C VAL A 431 -7.86 7.27 2.93
N PRO A 432 -8.79 8.23 2.75
CA PRO A 432 -9.71 8.21 1.61
C PRO A 432 -8.99 8.43 0.27
N VAL A 433 -9.19 7.50 -0.68
CA VAL A 433 -8.56 7.49 -2.01
C VAL A 433 -9.59 7.62 -3.11
N LEU A 434 -9.37 8.52 -4.06
CA LEU A 434 -10.12 8.59 -5.31
C LEU A 434 -9.42 7.75 -6.39
N SER A 435 -10.19 7.05 -7.21
CA SER A 435 -9.68 6.18 -8.28
C SER A 435 -8.79 5.03 -7.75
N MET A 436 -9.12 4.48 -6.58
CA MET A 436 -8.44 3.33 -5.97
C MET A 436 -8.21 2.20 -6.99
N HIS A 437 -7.09 1.50 -6.92
CA HIS A 437 -6.64 0.45 -7.85
C HIS A 437 -6.37 0.91 -9.29
N SER A 438 -6.43 2.22 -9.57
CA SER A 438 -6.06 2.72 -10.89
C SER A 438 -4.53 2.93 -10.99
N PRO A 439 -3.99 3.03 -12.21
CA PRO A 439 -2.60 3.41 -12.39
C PRO A 439 -2.25 4.81 -11.85
N PHE A 440 -3.26 5.64 -11.55
CA PHE A 440 -3.07 6.98 -11.01
C PHE A 440 -4.19 7.30 -10.01
N GLU A 441 -3.92 7.10 -8.75
CA GLU A 441 -4.81 7.33 -7.62
C GLU A 441 -4.60 8.73 -7.06
N ILE A 442 -5.58 9.25 -6.30
CA ILE A 442 -5.52 10.62 -5.75
C ILE A 442 -5.92 10.62 -4.28
N VAL A 443 -5.11 11.29 -3.44
CA VAL A 443 -5.36 11.48 -2.01
C VAL A 443 -5.22 12.94 -1.60
N SER A 444 -5.87 13.32 -0.49
CA SER A 444 -5.67 14.63 0.13
C SER A 444 -4.43 14.62 1.03
N LYS A 445 -3.56 15.61 0.90
CA LYS A 445 -2.37 15.77 1.77
C LYS A 445 -2.76 15.93 3.23
N ALA A 446 -3.88 16.59 3.50
CA ALA A 446 -4.39 16.77 4.84
C ALA A 446 -4.76 15.43 5.49
N ASP A 447 -5.40 14.52 4.74
CA ASP A 447 -5.79 13.21 5.25
C ASP A 447 -4.57 12.32 5.52
N VAL A 448 -3.57 12.35 4.65
CA VAL A 448 -2.26 11.66 4.86
C VAL A 448 -1.60 12.13 6.16
N TYR A 449 -1.64 13.43 6.44
CA TYR A 449 -1.06 13.97 7.66
C TYR A 449 -1.88 13.61 8.90
N MET A 450 -3.21 13.56 8.80
CA MET A 450 -4.07 13.09 9.89
C MET A 450 -3.83 11.60 10.20
N ALA A 451 -3.59 10.76 9.18
CA ALA A 451 -3.17 9.37 9.38
C ALA A 451 -1.83 9.30 10.16
N TYR A 452 -0.85 10.10 9.78
CA TYR A 452 0.42 10.20 10.53
C TYR A 452 0.21 10.58 12.00
N LEU A 453 -0.62 11.60 12.25
CA LEU A 453 -0.92 12.03 13.63
C LEU A 453 -1.65 10.94 14.43
N THR A 454 -2.53 10.16 13.78
CA THR A 454 -3.21 9.01 14.41
C THR A 454 -2.20 7.95 14.83
N PHE A 455 -1.35 7.48 13.91
CA PHE A 455 -0.33 6.48 14.24
C PHE A 455 0.63 6.99 15.32
N LYS A 456 1.01 8.26 15.25
CA LYS A 456 1.89 8.88 16.25
C LYS A 456 1.23 8.91 17.62
N ALA A 457 -0.02 9.36 17.71
CA ALA A 457 -0.78 9.37 18.96
C ALA A 457 -0.88 7.96 19.55
N PHE A 458 -1.15 6.96 18.70
CA PHE A 458 -1.25 5.56 19.13
C PHE A 458 0.09 4.97 19.59
N CYS A 459 1.20 5.28 18.89
CA CYS A 459 2.54 4.86 19.34
C CYS A 459 2.96 5.48 20.68
N GLU A 460 2.52 6.73 20.95
CA GLU A 460 2.91 7.52 22.13
C GLU A 460 1.91 7.39 23.29
N ASP A 461 0.77 6.71 23.09
CA ASP A 461 -0.25 6.52 24.13
C ASP A 461 0.31 5.76 25.35
N ALA A 462 -0.11 6.18 26.54
CA ALA A 462 0.35 5.63 27.82
C ALA A 462 -0.76 5.01 28.68
N GLU A 463 -2.03 5.07 28.21
CA GLU A 463 -3.23 4.61 28.94
C GLU A 463 -3.66 3.17 28.60
#